data_0e94a6b6577a79ce3a2f759d692c5a16
#
_entry.id   0e94a6b6577a79ce3a2f759d692c5a16
#
_cell.length_a   1.000
_cell.length_b   1.000
_cell.length_c   1.000
_cell.angle_alpha   90.00
_cell.angle_beta   90.00
_cell.angle_gamma   90.00
#
_symmetry.space_group_name_H-M   'P 1'
#
loop_
_entity.id
_entity.type
_entity.pdbx_description
1 polymer ?
#
loop_
_entity_poly.entity_id
_entity_poly.type
_entity_poly.pdbx_seq_one_letter_code
_entity_poly.pdbx_strand_id
1 'polypeptide(L)'
;MLFAYETERLLLKIIKPDQADAVLDFYMRDKELFEKFEPDRMPNFYTRQFQRQMLLFEYNMAVQGTLFRFYVYEKEHPERIIGTICVHHITRGFSEQCEVGYKFSSAYHHRGYATESLRFIMDLVFRDLKLHRAMAWALPDNTASIRLLERVGFVYEGICHDYMTVSYTHLRAHETRR
;
A
#
# COMPACT_ATOMS: atom_id res chain seq x y z
N MET A 1 -7.58 -14.59 5.94
CA MET A 1 -6.26 -13.99 5.64
C MET A 1 -5.38 -14.09 6.87
N LEU A 2 -4.11 -14.44 6.73
CA LEU A 2 -3.15 -14.49 7.84
C LEU A 2 -2.54 -13.11 8.09
N PHE A 3 -1.94 -12.92 9.27
CA PHE A 3 -1.29 -11.65 9.65
C PHE A 3 0.20 -11.59 9.25
N ALA A 4 0.74 -12.69 8.74
CA ALA A 4 2.09 -12.76 8.22
C ALA A 4 2.16 -13.76 7.06
N TYR A 5 2.92 -13.39 6.05
CA TYR A 5 3.21 -14.21 4.87
C TYR A 5 4.67 -14.07 4.48
N GLU A 6 5.12 -15.04 3.72
CA GLU A 6 6.46 -15.06 3.12
C GLU A 6 6.37 -15.23 1.61
N THR A 7 7.22 -14.53 0.90
CA THR A 7 7.50 -14.76 -0.52
C THR A 7 8.91 -15.34 -0.69
N GLU A 8 9.47 -15.33 -1.87
CA GLU A 8 10.84 -15.80 -2.08
C GLU A 8 11.86 -15.02 -1.23
N ARG A 9 11.79 -13.68 -1.22
CA ARG A 9 12.78 -12.80 -0.57
C ARG A 9 12.22 -11.98 0.58
N LEU A 10 10.89 -11.93 0.74
CA LEU A 10 10.24 -10.94 1.59
C LEU A 10 9.36 -11.57 2.68
N LEU A 11 9.20 -10.80 3.76
CA LEU A 11 8.18 -11.00 4.77
C LEU A 11 7.15 -9.88 4.67
N LEU A 12 5.87 -10.24 4.63
CA LEU A 12 4.77 -9.29 4.64
C LEU A 12 3.98 -9.48 5.93
N LYS A 13 3.92 -8.46 6.78
CA LYS A 13 3.32 -8.56 8.12
C LYS A 13 2.31 -7.45 8.38
N ILE A 14 1.16 -7.80 8.95
CA ILE A 14 0.28 -6.86 9.63
C ILE A 14 0.83 -6.70 11.04
N ILE A 15 1.26 -5.51 11.41
CA ILE A 15 2.00 -5.28 12.65
C ILE A 15 1.14 -4.60 13.72
N LYS A 16 1.59 -4.70 14.96
CA LYS A 16 0.89 -4.18 16.14
C LYS A 16 1.34 -2.76 16.50
N PRO A 17 0.59 -2.05 17.37
CA PRO A 17 0.91 -0.67 17.79
C PRO A 17 2.27 -0.48 18.48
N ASP A 18 2.87 -1.53 19.00
CA ASP A 18 4.22 -1.50 19.59
C ASP A 18 5.34 -1.25 18.56
N GLN A 19 5.04 -1.44 17.26
CA GLN A 19 5.97 -1.18 16.14
C GLN A 19 5.91 0.26 15.62
N ALA A 20 5.28 1.19 16.35
CA ALA A 20 5.07 2.58 15.89
C ALA A 20 6.38 3.33 15.60
N ASP A 21 7.46 3.02 16.32
CA ASP A 21 8.77 3.66 16.10
C ASP A 21 9.38 3.21 14.76
N ALA A 22 9.27 1.92 14.42
CA ALA A 22 9.75 1.40 13.14
C ALA A 22 8.94 1.97 11.95
N VAL A 23 7.63 2.18 12.13
CA VAL A 23 6.78 2.82 11.11
C VAL A 23 7.10 4.30 10.96
N LEU A 24 7.31 5.01 12.06
CA LEU A 24 7.72 6.41 12.02
C LEU A 24 9.07 6.57 11.29
N ASP A 25 10.06 5.73 11.63
CA ASP A 25 11.35 5.71 10.96
C ASP A 25 11.23 5.47 9.45
N PHE A 26 10.38 4.52 9.05
CA PHE A 26 10.09 4.25 7.64
C PHE A 26 9.55 5.49 6.91
N TYR A 27 8.58 6.19 7.48
CA TYR A 27 8.02 7.38 6.88
C TYR A 27 8.99 8.57 6.87
N MET A 28 9.80 8.71 7.90
CA MET A 28 10.79 9.81 8.01
C MET A 28 11.94 9.67 7.03
N ARG A 29 12.39 8.44 6.74
CA ARG A 29 13.50 8.19 5.81
C ARG A 29 13.25 8.69 4.39
N ASP A 30 12.03 8.56 3.90
CA ASP A 30 11.65 8.92 2.54
C ASP A 30 10.49 9.93 2.52
N LYS A 31 10.44 10.81 3.50
CA LYS A 31 9.35 11.78 3.70
C LYS A 31 9.02 12.54 2.41
N GLU A 32 10.00 13.19 1.81
CA GLU A 32 9.81 14.00 0.60
C GLU A 32 9.32 13.18 -0.59
N LEU A 33 9.82 11.94 -0.73
CA LEU A 33 9.38 11.04 -1.79
C LEU A 33 7.90 10.64 -1.61
N PHE A 34 7.50 10.32 -0.39
CA PHE A 34 6.13 9.88 -0.14
C PHE A 34 5.14 11.04 -0.24
N GLU A 35 5.47 12.21 0.30
CA GLU A 35 4.64 13.40 0.23
C GLU A 35 4.41 13.89 -1.21
N LYS A 36 5.35 13.64 -2.12
CA LYS A 36 5.22 14.03 -3.53
C LYS A 36 4.01 13.36 -4.23
N PHE A 37 3.63 12.15 -3.81
CA PHE A 37 2.64 11.33 -4.50
C PHE A 37 1.42 10.98 -3.63
N GLU A 38 1.29 11.64 -2.48
CA GLU A 38 0.21 11.37 -1.53
C GLU A 38 -0.49 12.66 -1.11
N PRO A 39 -1.72 12.59 -0.61
CA PRO A 39 -2.42 13.73 -0.02
C PRO A 39 -1.63 14.34 1.13
N ASP A 40 -1.91 15.63 1.39
CA ASP A 40 -1.34 16.35 2.51
C ASP A 40 -1.51 15.59 3.82
N ARG A 41 -0.41 15.51 4.56
CA ARG A 41 -0.41 14.84 5.86
C ARG A 41 -0.93 15.77 6.96
N MET A 42 -1.66 15.19 7.91
CA MET A 42 -2.02 15.91 9.12
C MET A 42 -0.75 16.37 9.86
N PRO A 43 -0.77 17.53 10.55
CA PRO A 43 0.43 18.08 11.21
C PRO A 43 1.10 17.12 12.20
N ASN A 44 0.34 16.23 12.83
CA ASN A 44 0.82 15.25 13.79
C ASN A 44 1.20 13.90 13.20
N PHE A 45 1.13 13.74 11.84
CA PHE A 45 1.40 12.48 11.17
C PHE A 45 2.77 11.90 11.54
N TYR A 46 3.80 12.73 11.59
CA TYR A 46 5.18 12.35 11.90
C TYR A 46 5.45 12.32 13.42
N THR A 47 4.51 11.77 14.18
CA THR A 47 4.68 11.53 15.62
C THR A 47 4.45 10.05 15.94
N ARG A 48 5.20 9.53 16.92
CA ARG A 48 5.03 8.16 17.42
C ARG A 48 3.59 7.91 17.87
N GLN A 49 2.97 8.89 18.53
CA GLN A 49 1.60 8.75 19.01
C GLN A 49 0.61 8.56 17.87
N PHE A 50 0.74 9.33 16.80
CA PHE A 50 -0.12 9.20 15.62
C PHE A 50 0.08 7.82 14.96
N GLN A 51 1.34 7.41 14.73
CA GLN A 51 1.62 6.11 14.10
C GLN A 51 1.09 4.95 14.97
N ARG A 52 1.18 5.05 16.29
CA ARG A 52 0.62 4.05 17.20
C ARG A 52 -0.91 3.97 17.10
N GLN A 53 -1.59 5.10 17.00
CA GLN A 53 -3.05 5.14 16.82
C GLN A 53 -3.47 4.57 15.46
N MET A 54 -2.75 4.91 14.41
CA MET A 54 -2.98 4.37 13.07
C MET A 54 -2.78 2.86 13.01
N LEU A 55 -1.71 2.34 13.61
CA LEU A 55 -1.48 0.90 13.70
C LEU A 55 -2.58 0.18 14.48
N LEU A 56 -3.07 0.77 15.57
CA LEU A 56 -4.20 0.19 16.31
C LEU A 56 -5.47 0.14 15.45
N PHE A 57 -5.76 1.22 14.74
CA PHE A 57 -6.89 1.29 13.81
C PHE A 57 -6.75 0.23 12.71
N GLU A 58 -5.63 0.20 12.01
CA GLU A 58 -5.37 -0.74 10.90
C GLU A 58 -5.40 -2.20 11.36
N TYR A 59 -4.85 -2.49 12.55
CA TYR A 59 -4.90 -3.84 13.13
C TYR A 59 -6.35 -4.29 13.42
N ASN A 60 -7.17 -3.41 14.01
CA ASN A 60 -8.57 -3.71 14.27
C ASN A 60 -9.37 -3.90 12.97
N MET A 61 -9.11 -3.07 11.95
CA MET A 61 -9.73 -3.23 10.63
C MET A 61 -9.31 -4.55 9.96
N ALA A 62 -8.07 -4.99 10.14
CA ALA A 62 -7.60 -6.27 9.63
C ALA A 62 -8.29 -7.47 10.34
N VAL A 63 -8.50 -7.38 11.66
CA VAL A 63 -9.30 -8.37 12.40
C VAL A 63 -10.73 -8.44 11.88
N GLN A 64 -11.33 -7.31 11.52
CA GLN A 64 -12.67 -7.22 10.94
C GLN A 64 -12.72 -7.63 9.45
N GLY A 65 -11.58 -7.76 8.79
CA GLY A 65 -11.52 -8.12 7.36
C GLY A 65 -11.84 -6.99 6.39
N THR A 66 -11.77 -5.73 6.83
CA THR A 66 -12.18 -4.55 6.05
C THR A 66 -11.01 -3.74 5.51
N LEU A 67 -9.81 -3.90 6.07
CA LEU A 67 -8.57 -3.32 5.60
C LEU A 67 -7.39 -4.21 5.98
N PHE A 68 -6.44 -4.38 5.08
CA PHE A 68 -5.21 -5.14 5.34
C PHE A 68 -4.01 -4.33 4.90
N ARG A 69 -3.26 -3.77 5.86
CA ARG A 69 -1.97 -3.12 5.58
C ARG A 69 -0.84 -4.04 5.98
N PHE A 70 -0.10 -4.50 4.98
CA PHE A 70 1.12 -5.27 5.16
C PHE A 70 2.33 -4.36 5.12
N TYR A 71 3.20 -4.51 6.10
CA TYR A 71 4.54 -3.94 6.11
C TYR A 71 5.51 -4.99 5.57
N VAL A 72 6.36 -4.55 4.67
CA VAL A 72 7.27 -5.41 3.90
C VAL A 72 8.68 -5.32 4.44
N TYR A 73 9.32 -6.46 4.60
CA TYR A 73 10.69 -6.61 5.09
C TYR A 73 11.47 -7.55 4.17
N GLU A 74 12.78 -7.37 4.06
CA GLU A 74 13.66 -8.42 3.52
C GLU A 74 13.77 -9.56 4.54
N LYS A 75 13.81 -10.81 4.09
CA LYS A 75 14.00 -11.96 4.99
C LYS A 75 15.33 -11.92 5.72
N GLU A 76 16.38 -11.41 5.05
CA GLU A 76 17.72 -11.28 5.60
C GLU A 76 17.84 -10.10 6.57
N HIS A 77 16.95 -9.11 6.47
CA HIS A 77 16.93 -7.89 7.29
C HIS A 77 15.52 -7.61 7.85
N PRO A 78 14.97 -8.50 8.70
CA PRO A 78 13.59 -8.45 9.17
C PRO A 78 13.33 -7.34 10.21
N GLU A 79 14.35 -6.61 10.61
CA GLU A 79 14.26 -5.47 11.53
C GLU A 79 13.87 -4.16 10.85
N ARG A 80 13.94 -4.10 9.51
CA ARG A 80 13.74 -2.86 8.76
C ARG A 80 12.54 -2.94 7.81
N ILE A 81 11.61 -2.03 7.96
CA ILE A 81 10.52 -1.85 6.99
C ILE A 81 11.10 -1.25 5.71
N ILE A 82 10.87 -1.93 4.58
CA ILE A 82 11.29 -1.48 3.25
C ILE A 82 10.14 -0.96 2.40
N GLY A 83 8.90 -1.29 2.76
CA GLY A 83 7.71 -0.87 2.06
C GLY A 83 6.43 -1.21 2.81
N THR A 84 5.32 -0.79 2.25
CA THR A 84 3.99 -1.17 2.72
C THR A 84 3.01 -1.32 1.55
N ILE A 85 2.09 -2.27 1.66
CA ILE A 85 0.97 -2.48 0.74
C ILE A 85 -0.31 -2.52 1.55
N CYS A 86 -1.30 -1.75 1.14
CA CYS A 86 -2.62 -1.70 1.78
C CYS A 86 -3.71 -2.15 0.80
N VAL A 87 -4.50 -3.12 1.21
CA VAL A 87 -5.77 -3.50 0.58
C VAL A 87 -6.87 -2.85 1.40
N HIS A 88 -7.61 -1.94 0.80
CA HIS A 88 -8.63 -1.14 1.49
C HIS A 88 -9.86 -0.94 0.61
N HIS A 89 -10.88 -0.21 1.12
CA HIS A 89 -12.16 -0.03 0.43
C HIS A 89 -12.75 -1.36 -0.06
N ILE A 90 -12.62 -2.40 0.78
CA ILE A 90 -13.13 -3.73 0.46
C ILE A 90 -14.66 -3.68 0.48
N THR A 91 -15.26 -3.85 -0.69
CA THR A 91 -16.72 -3.90 -0.88
C THR A 91 -17.12 -5.33 -1.19
N ARG A 92 -18.14 -5.83 -0.49
CA ARG A 92 -18.71 -7.15 -0.67
C ARG A 92 -20.08 -7.08 -1.34
N GLY A 93 -20.59 -8.21 -1.75
CA GLY A 93 -21.89 -8.32 -2.39
C GLY A 93 -21.81 -8.08 -3.88
N PHE A 94 -22.47 -7.07 -4.41
CA PHE A 94 -22.60 -6.89 -5.84
C PHE A 94 -21.28 -6.56 -6.57
N SER A 95 -20.40 -5.79 -5.98
CA SER A 95 -19.18 -5.32 -6.67
C SER A 95 -17.92 -6.17 -6.39
N GLU A 96 -17.84 -6.85 -5.24
CA GLU A 96 -16.71 -7.72 -4.85
C GLU A 96 -15.34 -7.12 -5.23
N GLN A 97 -15.04 -5.90 -4.74
CA GLN A 97 -13.88 -5.13 -5.16
C GLN A 97 -13.08 -4.56 -3.99
N CYS A 98 -11.85 -4.16 -4.27
CA CYS A 98 -11.00 -3.41 -3.35
C CYS A 98 -10.13 -2.39 -4.08
N GLU A 99 -9.51 -1.52 -3.30
CA GLU A 99 -8.41 -0.67 -3.74
C GLU A 99 -7.10 -1.14 -3.14
N VAL A 100 -6.00 -0.95 -3.88
CA VAL A 100 -4.66 -1.31 -3.45
C VAL A 100 -3.73 -0.11 -3.58
N GLY A 101 -3.15 0.30 -2.45
CA GLY A 101 -2.13 1.32 -2.39
C GLY A 101 -0.80 0.73 -1.90
N TYR A 102 0.32 1.27 -2.35
CA TYR A 102 1.64 0.82 -1.92
C TYR A 102 2.68 1.93 -1.96
N LYS A 103 3.73 1.75 -1.20
CA LYS A 103 4.95 2.58 -1.24
C LYS A 103 6.15 1.78 -0.80
N PHE A 104 7.30 2.10 -1.35
CA PHE A 104 8.58 1.48 -1.01
C PHE A 104 9.65 2.56 -0.80
N SER A 105 10.53 2.32 0.16
CA SER A 105 11.69 3.17 0.42
C SER A 105 12.60 3.23 -0.81
N SER A 106 13.09 4.43 -1.13
CA SER A 106 13.91 4.72 -2.31
C SER A 106 15.14 3.82 -2.42
N ALA A 107 15.77 3.50 -1.29
CA ALA A 107 16.93 2.61 -1.21
C ALA A 107 16.66 1.19 -1.73
N TYR A 108 15.39 0.82 -1.86
CA TYR A 108 14.95 -0.52 -2.30
C TYR A 108 14.26 -0.52 -3.67
N HIS A 109 14.27 0.63 -4.36
CA HIS A 109 13.77 0.72 -5.72
C HIS A 109 14.63 -0.12 -6.69
N HIS A 110 14.06 -0.50 -7.82
CA HIS A 110 14.70 -1.27 -8.90
C HIS A 110 15.22 -2.67 -8.52
N ARG A 111 14.91 -3.18 -7.31
CA ARG A 111 15.26 -4.53 -6.85
C ARG A 111 14.17 -5.57 -7.10
N GLY A 112 13.03 -5.17 -7.65
CA GLY A 112 11.89 -6.06 -7.92
C GLY A 112 10.98 -6.32 -6.72
N TYR A 113 11.28 -5.80 -5.54
CA TYR A 113 10.52 -6.06 -4.29
C TYR A 113 9.07 -5.61 -4.37
N ALA A 114 8.82 -4.43 -4.94
CA ALA A 114 7.46 -3.95 -5.14
C ALA A 114 6.65 -4.88 -6.07
N THR A 115 7.28 -5.38 -7.15
CA THR A 115 6.65 -6.33 -8.08
C THR A 115 6.32 -7.66 -7.40
N GLU A 116 7.28 -8.21 -6.64
CA GLU A 116 7.12 -9.47 -5.91
C GLU A 116 6.00 -9.37 -4.88
N SER A 117 6.03 -8.33 -4.04
CA SER A 117 5.02 -8.10 -3.02
C SER A 117 3.63 -7.88 -3.60
N LEU A 118 3.53 -7.05 -4.64
CA LEU A 118 2.23 -6.71 -5.22
C LEU A 118 1.61 -7.90 -5.96
N ARG A 119 2.40 -8.72 -6.66
CA ARG A 119 1.90 -9.98 -7.24
C ARG A 119 1.35 -10.91 -6.19
N PHE A 120 2.10 -11.09 -5.11
CA PHE A 120 1.67 -11.92 -3.99
C PHE A 120 0.36 -11.42 -3.36
N ILE A 121 0.24 -10.11 -3.12
CA ILE A 121 -0.99 -9.50 -2.58
C ILE A 121 -2.16 -9.67 -3.56
N MET A 122 -1.94 -9.56 -4.88
CA MET A 122 -3.01 -9.81 -5.86
C MET A 122 -3.48 -11.26 -5.82
N ASP A 123 -2.58 -12.22 -5.66
CA ASP A 123 -2.98 -13.62 -5.47
C ASP A 123 -3.83 -13.80 -4.22
N LEU A 124 -3.50 -13.16 -3.10
CA LEU A 124 -4.32 -13.17 -1.89
C LEU A 124 -5.69 -12.50 -2.09
N VAL A 125 -5.74 -11.38 -2.79
CA VAL A 125 -6.98 -10.66 -3.08
C VAL A 125 -7.96 -11.54 -3.85
N PHE A 126 -7.49 -12.24 -4.88
CA PHE A 126 -8.36 -13.05 -5.72
C PHE A 126 -8.64 -14.44 -5.14
N ARG A 127 -7.66 -15.11 -4.52
CA ARG A 127 -7.82 -16.47 -4.00
C ARG A 127 -8.41 -16.52 -2.60
N ASP A 128 -7.89 -15.70 -1.68
CA ASP A 128 -8.26 -15.78 -0.26
C ASP A 128 -9.44 -14.86 0.05
N LEU A 129 -9.40 -13.61 -0.43
CA LEU A 129 -10.51 -12.68 -0.24
C LEU A 129 -11.65 -12.93 -1.24
N LYS A 130 -11.39 -13.67 -2.34
CA LYS A 130 -12.36 -13.99 -3.40
C LYS A 130 -13.00 -12.75 -4.00
N LEU A 131 -12.24 -11.65 -4.10
CA LEU A 131 -12.72 -10.45 -4.74
C LEU A 131 -12.62 -10.61 -6.26
N HIS A 132 -13.56 -9.97 -6.96
CA HIS A 132 -13.63 -9.99 -8.43
C HIS A 132 -12.71 -8.96 -9.06
N ARG A 133 -12.49 -7.81 -8.37
CA ARG A 133 -11.82 -6.65 -8.93
C ARG A 133 -10.87 -6.00 -7.91
N ALA A 134 -9.68 -5.63 -8.35
CA ALA A 134 -8.75 -4.79 -7.60
C ALA A 134 -8.44 -3.52 -8.39
N MET A 135 -8.54 -2.37 -7.74
CA MET A 135 -8.24 -1.06 -8.33
C MET A 135 -6.99 -0.47 -7.68
N ALA A 136 -6.25 0.31 -8.44
CA ALA A 136 -5.13 1.09 -7.94
C ALA A 136 -5.11 2.47 -8.59
N TRP A 137 -4.64 3.47 -7.85
CA TRP A 137 -4.61 4.85 -8.29
C TRP A 137 -3.17 5.34 -8.37
N ALA A 138 -2.81 5.97 -9.47
CA ALA A 138 -1.50 6.56 -9.67
C ALA A 138 -1.63 7.96 -10.29
N LEU A 139 -0.76 8.87 -9.86
CA LEU A 139 -0.64 10.16 -10.53
C LEU A 139 -0.16 9.98 -11.98
N PRO A 140 -0.62 10.76 -12.94
CA PRO A 140 -0.19 10.67 -14.34
C PRO A 140 1.33 10.84 -14.55
N ASP A 141 1.98 11.58 -13.68
CA ASP A 141 3.44 11.80 -13.69
C ASP A 141 4.20 10.74 -12.87
N ASN A 142 3.51 9.89 -12.10
CA ASN A 142 4.13 8.78 -11.39
C ASN A 142 4.34 7.57 -12.33
N THR A 143 5.21 7.75 -13.32
CA THR A 143 5.50 6.73 -14.34
C THR A 143 6.06 5.44 -13.73
N ALA A 144 6.73 5.51 -12.59
CA ALA A 144 7.25 4.33 -11.89
C ALA A 144 6.11 3.45 -11.36
N SER A 145 5.07 4.06 -10.75
CA SER A 145 3.89 3.38 -10.28
C SER A 145 3.09 2.77 -11.43
N ILE A 146 2.85 3.54 -12.50
CA ILE A 146 2.12 3.08 -13.69
C ILE A 146 2.79 1.83 -14.28
N ARG A 147 4.10 1.88 -14.53
CA ARG A 147 4.86 0.72 -15.07
C ARG A 147 4.84 -0.49 -14.12
N LEU A 148 4.83 -0.27 -12.82
CA LEU A 148 4.70 -1.35 -11.85
C LEU A 148 3.33 -2.01 -11.94
N LEU A 149 2.26 -1.24 -11.96
CA LEU A 149 0.88 -1.72 -12.09
C LEU A 149 0.69 -2.52 -13.38
N GLU A 150 1.12 -2.01 -14.52
CA GLU A 150 1.10 -2.73 -15.80
C GLU A 150 1.85 -4.07 -15.73
N ARG A 151 3.05 -4.07 -15.12
CA ARG A 151 3.88 -5.28 -14.97
C ARG A 151 3.24 -6.37 -14.12
N VAL A 152 2.40 -5.99 -13.16
CA VAL A 152 1.65 -6.96 -12.33
C VAL A 152 0.26 -7.25 -12.90
N GLY A 153 -0.06 -6.69 -14.07
CA GLY A 153 -1.23 -7.03 -14.87
C GLY A 153 -2.46 -6.16 -14.62
N PHE A 154 -2.30 -4.95 -14.07
CA PHE A 154 -3.36 -3.95 -14.09
C PHE A 154 -3.52 -3.39 -15.50
N VAL A 155 -4.74 -3.06 -15.85
CA VAL A 155 -5.10 -2.48 -17.15
C VAL A 155 -5.59 -1.05 -16.91
N TYR A 156 -5.03 -0.12 -17.68
CA TYR A 156 -5.43 1.27 -17.65
C TYR A 156 -6.89 1.45 -18.10
N GLU A 157 -7.72 2.08 -17.28
CA GLU A 157 -9.14 2.26 -17.56
C GLU A 157 -9.55 3.73 -17.85
N GLY A 158 -8.73 4.67 -17.45
CA GLY A 158 -9.06 6.06 -17.71
C GLY A 158 -8.50 7.07 -16.71
N ILE A 159 -8.79 8.36 -16.86
CA ILE A 159 -8.42 9.46 -15.98
C ILE A 159 -9.63 9.90 -15.16
N CYS A 160 -9.51 9.84 -13.83
CA CYS A 160 -10.46 10.49 -12.93
C CYS A 160 -9.99 11.92 -12.66
N HIS A 161 -10.73 12.89 -13.21
CA HIS A 161 -10.45 14.30 -12.92
C HIS A 161 -10.89 14.63 -11.50
N ASP A 162 -10.08 15.44 -10.81
CA ASP A 162 -10.39 15.95 -9.47
C ASP A 162 -10.70 14.88 -8.40
N TYR A 163 -10.13 13.68 -8.58
CA TYR A 163 -10.38 12.54 -7.71
C TYR A 163 -9.85 12.74 -6.29
N MET A 164 -8.75 13.47 -6.14
CA MET A 164 -8.10 13.66 -4.86
C MET A 164 -7.48 15.05 -4.75
N THR A 165 -7.62 15.69 -3.60
CA THR A 165 -6.94 16.96 -3.31
C THR A 165 -5.52 16.66 -2.80
N VAL A 166 -4.53 17.09 -3.58
CA VAL A 166 -3.14 17.20 -3.13
C VAL A 166 -2.79 18.68 -3.17
N SER A 167 -1.99 19.18 -2.23
CA SER A 167 -1.65 20.60 -2.13
C SER A 167 -1.42 21.22 -3.50
N TYR A 168 -2.38 22.06 -3.92
CA TYR A 168 -2.32 22.90 -5.11
C TYR A 168 -2.30 22.22 -6.49
N THR A 169 -2.48 20.90 -6.61
CA THR A 169 -2.64 20.26 -7.93
C THR A 169 -3.76 19.23 -7.93
N HIS A 170 -4.68 19.36 -8.89
CA HIS A 170 -5.72 18.37 -9.15
C HIS A 170 -5.10 17.08 -9.70
N LEU A 171 -5.34 15.96 -9.04
CA LEU A 171 -4.82 14.68 -9.44
C LEU A 171 -5.78 13.93 -10.36
N ARG A 172 -5.18 13.23 -11.31
CA ARG A 172 -5.85 12.33 -12.24
C ARG A 172 -5.38 10.91 -11.94
N ALA A 173 -6.32 9.99 -11.78
CA ALA A 173 -6.00 8.65 -11.30
C ALA A 173 -6.41 7.53 -12.25
N HIS A 174 -5.71 6.41 -12.21
CA HIS A 174 -5.94 5.29 -13.12
C HIS A 174 -5.64 3.94 -12.52
N GLU A 175 -6.36 2.95 -12.92
CA GLU A 175 -6.08 1.56 -13.24
C GLU A 175 -6.86 0.51 -12.44
N THR A 176 -7.37 -0.46 -13.17
CA THR A 176 -8.06 -1.63 -12.61
C THR A 176 -7.53 -2.92 -13.22
N ARG A 177 -7.53 -4.00 -12.43
CA ARG A 177 -7.30 -5.37 -12.88
C ARG A 177 -8.58 -6.19 -12.70
N ARG A 178 -8.96 -6.90 -13.74
CA ARG A 178 -9.98 -7.97 -13.69
C ARG A 178 -9.35 -9.32 -13.38
#